data_91c2ba07a4911930ce615abc55ed698f
#
_entry.id   91c2ba07a4911930ce615abc55ed698f
#
_cell.length_a   1.000
_cell.length_b   1.000
_cell.length_c   1.000
_cell.angle_alpha   90.00
_cell.angle_beta   90.00
_cell.angle_gamma   90.00
#
_symmetry.space_group_name_H-M   'P 1'
#
loop_
_entity.id
_entity.type
_entity.pdbx_description
1 polymer ?
#
loop_
_entity_poly.entity_id
_entity_poly.type
_entity_poly.pdbx_seq_one_letter_code
_entity_poly.pdbx_strand_id
1 'polypeptide(L)'
;MMITRAIILVSTVALTLSGCTHHVPENRKPHAINPDLLPVIASLHDQLHNWRGTPYHYGGTTHKGVDCSGFVWRTLRDQFHIPLDRLTTAQLIHMGKKISPQELQPGDLVFFRINNELHVGFYDTDHHFIHASVSQGVTRSSMNSPYWKKAFITARRLPRISKAFSLAGKNTTTQPEKSC
;
A
#
# COMPACT_ATOMS: atom_id res chain seq x y z
N MET A 1 -54.41 56.21 -51.48
CA MET A 1 -52.97 56.25 -51.13
C MET A 1 -52.85 55.78 -49.68
N MET A 2 -52.68 54.44 -49.46
CA MET A 2 -52.60 53.80 -48.12
C MET A 2 -51.24 53.15 -47.99
N ILE A 3 -50.47 53.62 -47.03
CA ILE A 3 -49.11 53.11 -46.70
C ILE A 3 -49.27 52.11 -45.60
N THR A 4 -49.06 50.82 -45.90
CA THR A 4 -49.10 49.74 -44.96
C THR A 4 -47.72 49.58 -44.27
N ARG A 5 -47.66 49.87 -42.99
CA ARG A 5 -46.45 49.65 -42.18
C ARG A 5 -46.37 48.16 -41.76
N ALA A 6 -45.34 47.48 -42.25
CA ALA A 6 -44.99 46.14 -41.80
C ALA A 6 -44.21 46.23 -40.49
N ILE A 7 -44.75 45.63 -39.46
CA ILE A 7 -44.07 45.43 -38.14
C ILE A 7 -43.30 44.17 -38.23
N ILE A 8 -41.94 44.27 -38.17
CA ILE A 8 -41.05 43.12 -38.08
C ILE A 8 -40.88 42.73 -36.56
N LEU A 9 -41.47 41.64 -36.18
CA LEU A 9 -41.26 41.04 -34.86
C LEU A 9 -39.92 40.27 -34.87
N VAL A 10 -38.92 40.84 -34.19
CA VAL A 10 -37.65 40.14 -33.93
C VAL A 10 -37.85 39.27 -32.71
N SER A 11 -37.95 37.95 -32.93
CA SER A 11 -38.04 36.95 -31.90
C SER A 11 -36.63 36.59 -31.41
N THR A 12 -36.24 37.06 -30.21
CA THR A 12 -35.00 36.69 -29.54
C THR A 12 -35.17 35.35 -28.87
N VAL A 13 -34.58 34.30 -29.45
CA VAL A 13 -34.47 32.99 -28.83
C VAL A 13 -33.33 33.03 -27.81
N ALA A 14 -33.69 33.04 -26.53
CA ALA A 14 -32.73 32.88 -25.45
C ALA A 14 -32.35 31.41 -25.33
N LEU A 15 -31.14 31.01 -25.76
CA LEU A 15 -30.56 29.70 -25.45
C LEU A 15 -30.15 29.68 -23.98
N THR A 16 -30.90 28.96 -23.15
CA THR A 16 -30.48 28.59 -21.78
C THR A 16 -29.51 27.42 -21.87
N LEU A 17 -28.23 27.69 -21.70
CA LEU A 17 -27.19 26.66 -21.47
C LEU A 17 -27.39 26.09 -20.09
N SER A 18 -28.11 24.96 -19.96
CA SER A 18 -28.15 24.16 -18.76
C SER A 18 -26.82 23.42 -18.61
N GLY A 19 -25.86 24.04 -17.92
CA GLY A 19 -24.63 23.40 -17.52
C GLY A 19 -24.92 22.31 -16.49
N CYS A 20 -24.76 21.03 -16.87
CA CYS A 20 -24.70 19.91 -15.93
C CYS A 20 -23.43 20.05 -15.10
N THR A 21 -23.53 20.68 -13.94
CA THR A 21 -22.47 20.59 -12.91
C THR A 21 -22.46 19.16 -12.38
N HIS A 22 -21.49 18.36 -12.85
CA HIS A 22 -21.15 17.11 -12.22
C HIS A 22 -20.60 17.45 -10.83
N HIS A 23 -21.43 17.27 -9.82
CA HIS A 23 -20.97 17.23 -8.43
C HIS A 23 -20.11 15.97 -8.27
N VAL A 24 -18.81 16.13 -8.45
CA VAL A 24 -17.82 15.15 -7.93
C VAL A 24 -17.89 15.29 -6.42
N PRO A 25 -18.22 14.23 -5.65
CA PRO A 25 -18.18 14.31 -4.20
C PRO A 25 -16.70 14.43 -3.77
N GLU A 26 -16.22 15.66 -3.64
CA GLU A 26 -14.95 16.02 -3.05
C GLU A 26 -15.06 15.89 -1.53
N ASN A 27 -14.99 14.66 -1.01
CA ASN A 27 -14.72 14.45 0.40
C ASN A 27 -14.03 13.11 0.68
N ARG A 28 -12.98 12.78 -0.07
CA ARG A 28 -11.91 11.95 0.45
C ARG A 28 -10.79 12.89 0.87
N LYS A 29 -10.79 13.26 2.15
CA LYS A 29 -9.55 13.77 2.75
C LYS A 29 -8.46 12.78 2.38
N PRO A 30 -7.36 13.20 1.74
CA PRO A 30 -6.22 12.32 1.53
C PRO A 30 -5.91 11.74 2.90
N HIS A 31 -5.83 10.41 3.00
CA HIS A 31 -5.40 9.77 4.24
C HIS A 31 -3.96 10.25 4.45
N ALA A 32 -3.80 11.26 5.31
CA ALA A 32 -2.49 11.83 5.58
C ALA A 32 -1.63 10.67 6.12
N ILE A 33 -0.63 10.28 5.34
CA ILE A 33 0.32 9.23 5.75
C ILE A 33 0.98 9.77 7.02
N ASN A 34 0.91 9.00 8.10
CA ASN A 34 1.63 9.32 9.31
C ASN A 34 3.13 9.47 8.95
N PRO A 35 3.76 10.63 9.18
CA PRO A 35 5.18 10.85 8.86
C PRO A 35 6.11 9.79 9.44
N ASP A 36 5.77 9.23 10.61
CA ASP A 36 6.54 8.17 11.27
C ASP A 36 6.59 6.86 10.46
N LEU A 37 5.69 6.68 9.48
CA LEU A 37 5.66 5.50 8.61
C LEU A 37 6.43 5.68 7.29
N LEU A 38 6.89 6.90 6.97
CA LEU A 38 7.66 7.15 5.74
C LEU A 38 8.91 6.28 5.64
N PRO A 39 9.71 6.09 6.71
CA PRO A 39 10.86 5.19 6.65
C PRO A 39 10.46 3.73 6.40
N VAL A 40 9.33 3.27 6.94
CA VAL A 40 8.80 1.92 6.69
C VAL A 40 8.44 1.75 5.23
N ILE A 41 7.74 2.73 4.65
CA ILE A 41 7.35 2.74 3.23
C ILE A 41 8.61 2.70 2.35
N ALA A 42 9.59 3.56 2.63
CA ALA A 42 10.85 3.59 1.89
C ALA A 42 11.56 2.23 1.92
N SER A 43 11.72 1.63 3.10
CA SER A 43 12.33 0.31 3.25
C SER A 43 11.58 -0.79 2.49
N LEU A 44 10.25 -0.76 2.48
CA LEU A 44 9.44 -1.73 1.71
C LEU A 44 9.61 -1.53 0.20
N HIS A 45 9.70 -0.29 -0.27
CA HIS A 45 9.91 0.02 -1.68
C HIS A 45 11.32 -0.32 -2.13
N ASP A 46 12.34 -0.09 -1.31
CA ASP A 46 13.72 -0.53 -1.57
C ASP A 46 13.80 -2.06 -1.68
N GLN A 47 13.12 -2.77 -0.78
CA GLN A 47 13.05 -4.23 -0.85
C GLN A 47 12.33 -4.70 -2.12
N LEU A 48 11.20 -4.07 -2.46
CA LEU A 48 10.50 -4.37 -3.72
C LEU A 48 11.40 -4.10 -4.93
N HIS A 49 12.11 -2.97 -4.95
CA HIS A 49 13.00 -2.62 -6.05
C HIS A 49 14.10 -3.68 -6.23
N ASN A 50 14.74 -4.04 -5.14
CA ASN A 50 15.86 -5.00 -5.15
C ASN A 50 15.42 -6.43 -5.51
N TRP A 51 14.20 -6.82 -5.17
CA TRP A 51 13.69 -8.20 -5.36
C TRP A 51 12.68 -8.34 -6.49
N ARG A 52 12.28 -7.25 -7.15
CA ARG A 52 11.25 -7.27 -8.21
C ARG A 52 11.53 -8.34 -9.24
N GLY A 53 10.51 -9.18 -9.51
CA GLY A 53 10.60 -10.24 -10.49
C GLY A 53 11.39 -11.47 -10.05
N THR A 54 12.00 -11.49 -8.84
CA THR A 54 12.59 -12.72 -8.29
C THR A 54 11.57 -13.84 -8.34
N PRO A 55 11.84 -14.99 -9.01
CA PRO A 55 10.85 -16.02 -9.21
C PRO A 55 10.42 -16.68 -7.90
N TYR A 56 9.18 -17.18 -7.88
CA TYR A 56 8.71 -17.95 -6.74
C TYR A 56 9.39 -19.32 -6.70
N HIS A 57 9.93 -19.67 -5.52
CA HIS A 57 10.47 -21.00 -5.26
C HIS A 57 10.12 -21.40 -3.82
N TYR A 58 9.39 -22.49 -3.66
CA TYR A 58 8.98 -22.98 -2.33
C TYR A 58 10.21 -23.24 -1.44
N GLY A 59 10.20 -22.69 -0.21
CA GLY A 59 11.33 -22.74 0.72
C GLY A 59 12.49 -21.82 0.37
N GLY A 60 12.43 -21.10 -0.78
CA GLY A 60 13.48 -20.22 -1.26
C GLY A 60 13.65 -18.95 -0.40
N THR A 61 14.90 -18.44 -0.38
CA THR A 61 15.28 -17.22 0.38
C THR A 61 16.32 -16.37 -0.34
N THR A 62 16.52 -16.58 -1.64
CA THR A 62 17.55 -15.90 -2.44
C THR A 62 16.96 -15.28 -3.70
N HIS A 63 17.73 -14.44 -4.41
CA HIS A 63 17.34 -13.89 -5.72
C HIS A 63 17.19 -14.95 -6.83
N LYS A 64 17.66 -16.19 -6.61
CA LYS A 64 17.41 -17.31 -7.54
C LYS A 64 16.00 -17.89 -7.36
N GLY A 65 15.36 -17.61 -6.24
CA GLY A 65 14.01 -18.01 -5.92
C GLY A 65 13.65 -17.75 -4.46
N VAL A 66 12.43 -17.30 -4.22
CA VAL A 66 11.93 -16.94 -2.89
C VAL A 66 10.46 -17.32 -2.76
N ASP A 67 10.04 -17.87 -1.60
CA ASP A 67 8.61 -18.02 -1.28
C ASP A 67 8.07 -16.80 -0.49
N CYS A 68 6.77 -16.79 -0.24
CA CYS A 68 6.11 -15.67 0.44
C CYS A 68 6.67 -15.42 1.85
N SER A 69 6.88 -16.46 2.65
CA SER A 69 7.45 -16.34 4.01
C SER A 69 8.96 -16.09 3.98
N GLY A 70 9.67 -16.58 2.97
CA GLY A 70 11.08 -16.26 2.73
C GLY A 70 11.31 -14.82 2.38
N PHE A 71 10.44 -14.23 1.55
CA PHE A 71 10.46 -12.81 1.25
C PHE A 71 10.20 -11.96 2.49
N VAL A 72 9.20 -12.35 3.32
CA VAL A 72 8.95 -11.68 4.61
C VAL A 72 10.18 -11.75 5.52
N TRP A 73 10.77 -12.93 5.68
CA TRP A 73 11.97 -13.12 6.50
C TRP A 73 13.14 -12.24 6.02
N ARG A 74 13.41 -12.22 4.70
CA ARG A 74 14.44 -11.36 4.11
C ARG A 74 14.18 -9.89 4.36
N THR A 75 12.95 -9.43 4.17
CA THR A 75 12.57 -8.04 4.42
C THR A 75 12.76 -7.64 5.88
N LEU A 76 12.32 -8.49 6.82
CA LEU A 76 12.49 -8.24 8.25
C LEU A 76 13.96 -8.14 8.64
N ARG A 77 14.80 -9.00 8.08
CA ARG A 77 16.24 -9.02 8.35
C ARG A 77 16.99 -7.88 7.67
N ASP A 78 16.78 -7.70 6.37
CA ASP A 78 17.62 -6.84 5.54
C ASP A 78 17.22 -5.36 5.65
N GLN A 79 15.92 -5.07 5.77
CA GLN A 79 15.40 -3.70 5.82
C GLN A 79 15.10 -3.24 7.25
N PHE A 80 14.58 -4.12 8.08
CA PHE A 80 14.15 -3.75 9.43
C PHE A 80 15.13 -4.18 10.53
N HIS A 81 16.22 -4.88 10.16
CA HIS A 81 17.26 -5.37 11.08
C HIS A 81 16.71 -6.17 12.27
N ILE A 82 15.60 -6.89 12.03
CA ILE A 82 14.97 -7.74 13.01
C ILE A 82 15.59 -9.13 12.91
N PRO A 83 16.41 -9.56 13.90
CA PRO A 83 16.97 -10.90 13.93
C PRO A 83 15.85 -11.89 14.29
N LEU A 84 15.35 -12.58 13.29
CA LEU A 84 14.30 -13.57 13.43
C LEU A 84 14.73 -14.85 12.70
N ASP A 85 14.46 -15.99 13.29
CA ASP A 85 14.58 -17.26 12.59
C ASP A 85 13.61 -17.34 11.44
N ARG A 86 13.95 -18.17 10.43
CA ARG A 86 13.05 -18.38 9.30
C ARG A 86 11.76 -19.06 9.75
N LEU A 87 10.69 -18.31 9.76
CA LEU A 87 9.35 -18.80 10.09
C LEU A 87 8.54 -19.10 8.84
N THR A 88 7.67 -20.10 8.95
CA THR A 88 6.66 -20.38 7.92
C THR A 88 5.50 -19.40 8.01
N THR A 89 4.69 -19.30 6.95
CA THR A 89 3.46 -18.48 6.97
C THR A 89 2.51 -18.91 8.09
N ALA A 90 2.42 -20.21 8.38
CA ALA A 90 1.61 -20.75 9.47
C ALA A 90 2.08 -20.30 10.87
N GLN A 91 3.37 -20.04 11.04
CA GLN A 91 3.92 -19.48 12.29
C GLN A 91 3.74 -17.95 12.34
N LEU A 92 4.01 -17.26 11.23
CA LEU A 92 3.89 -15.80 11.14
C LEU A 92 2.47 -15.31 11.44
N ILE A 93 1.43 -16.05 11.05
CA ILE A 93 0.03 -15.64 11.23
C ILE A 93 -0.38 -15.52 12.71
N HIS A 94 0.39 -16.13 13.62
CA HIS A 94 0.16 -16.06 15.06
C HIS A 94 1.03 -15.01 15.76
N MET A 95 1.92 -14.33 15.04
CA MET A 95 2.81 -13.31 15.60
C MET A 95 2.16 -11.94 15.70
N GLY A 96 2.60 -11.16 16.68
CA GLY A 96 2.20 -9.76 16.82
C GLY A 96 0.72 -9.56 17.16
N LYS A 97 0.28 -8.31 17.05
CA LYS A 97 -1.11 -7.89 17.32
C LYS A 97 -1.98 -8.10 16.08
N LYS A 98 -3.17 -8.66 16.24
CA LYS A 98 -4.19 -8.71 15.18
C LYS A 98 -4.67 -7.30 14.86
N ILE A 99 -4.76 -6.97 13.56
CA ILE A 99 -5.16 -5.67 13.05
C ILE A 99 -6.41 -5.83 12.19
N SER A 100 -7.35 -4.91 12.33
CA SER A 100 -8.53 -4.86 11.45
C SER A 100 -8.15 -4.30 10.07
N PRO A 101 -8.89 -4.66 8.99
CA PRO A 101 -8.60 -4.14 7.65
C PRO A 101 -8.62 -2.61 7.55
N GLN A 102 -9.39 -1.93 8.41
CA GLN A 102 -9.52 -0.48 8.45
C GLN A 102 -8.33 0.22 9.13
N GLU A 103 -7.57 -0.54 9.93
CA GLU A 103 -6.42 -0.02 10.70
C GLU A 103 -5.08 -0.41 10.09
N LEU A 104 -5.08 -0.98 8.88
CA LEU A 104 -3.86 -1.38 8.18
C LEU A 104 -2.90 -0.21 7.99
N GLN A 105 -1.64 -0.46 8.30
CA GLN A 105 -0.54 0.49 8.14
C GLN A 105 0.63 -0.17 7.39
N PRO A 106 1.43 0.59 6.65
CA PRO A 106 2.64 0.08 6.02
C PRO A 106 3.51 -0.71 7.00
N GLY A 107 3.94 -1.90 6.58
CA GLY A 107 4.69 -2.84 7.41
C GLY A 107 3.84 -3.90 8.12
N ASP A 108 2.51 -3.79 8.13
CA ASP A 108 1.67 -4.87 8.63
C ASP A 108 1.76 -6.10 7.71
N LEU A 109 1.80 -7.28 8.30
CA LEU A 109 1.70 -8.53 7.57
C LEU A 109 0.24 -8.80 7.21
N VAL A 110 -0.05 -9.05 5.94
CA VAL A 110 -1.38 -9.43 5.44
C VAL A 110 -1.36 -10.88 4.99
N PHE A 111 -2.38 -11.63 5.41
CA PHE A 111 -2.48 -13.08 5.19
C PHE A 111 -3.68 -13.41 4.34
N PHE A 112 -3.47 -14.35 3.44
CA PHE A 112 -4.47 -14.82 2.47
C PHE A 112 -4.54 -16.34 2.47
N ARG A 113 -5.66 -16.91 2.02
CA ARG A 113 -5.81 -18.34 1.75
C ARG A 113 -6.09 -18.55 0.28
N ILE A 114 -5.19 -19.24 -0.38
CA ILE A 114 -5.23 -19.52 -1.82
C ILE A 114 -5.15 -21.04 -1.99
N ASN A 115 -6.18 -21.66 -2.57
CA ASN A 115 -6.22 -23.11 -2.77
C ASN A 115 -5.83 -23.92 -1.50
N ASN A 116 -6.39 -23.54 -0.35
CA ASN A 116 -6.09 -24.09 0.98
C ASN A 116 -4.69 -23.82 1.54
N GLU A 117 -3.82 -23.15 0.80
CA GLU A 117 -2.50 -22.76 1.29
C GLU A 117 -2.51 -21.33 1.86
N LEU A 118 -1.67 -21.11 2.87
CA LEU A 118 -1.48 -19.79 3.45
C LEU A 118 -0.47 -18.99 2.64
N HIS A 119 -0.80 -17.73 2.42
CA HIS A 119 0.07 -16.77 1.74
C HIS A 119 0.23 -15.51 2.59
N VAL A 120 1.39 -14.85 2.50
CA VAL A 120 1.72 -13.66 3.29
C VAL A 120 2.44 -12.62 2.43
N GLY A 121 2.23 -11.34 2.76
CA GLY A 121 2.98 -10.21 2.25
C GLY A 121 2.96 -9.05 3.23
N PHE A 122 3.64 -7.96 2.90
CA PHE A 122 3.59 -6.71 3.64
C PHE A 122 2.54 -5.77 3.04
N TYR A 123 1.64 -5.28 3.87
CA TYR A 123 0.83 -4.14 3.49
C TYR A 123 1.75 -2.94 3.22
N ASP A 124 1.47 -2.26 2.13
CA ASP A 124 2.21 -1.09 1.68
C ASP A 124 1.33 0.17 1.86
N THR A 125 0.93 0.81 0.80
CA THR A 125 0.04 1.98 0.79
C THR A 125 -1.15 1.73 -0.14
N ASP A 126 -2.21 2.54 -0.02
CA ASP A 126 -3.33 2.58 -0.97
C ASP A 126 -3.95 1.21 -1.28
N HIS A 127 -4.16 0.40 -0.25
CA HIS A 127 -4.68 -0.97 -0.35
C HIS A 127 -3.84 -1.89 -1.25
N HIS A 128 -2.52 -1.70 -1.27
CA HIS A 128 -1.60 -2.60 -1.93
C HIS A 128 -0.75 -3.37 -0.91
N PHE A 129 -0.16 -4.46 -1.37
CA PHE A 129 0.78 -5.24 -0.58
C PHE A 129 1.88 -5.81 -1.47
N ILE A 130 3.04 -6.05 -0.87
CA ILE A 130 4.24 -6.56 -1.52
C ILE A 130 4.45 -8.00 -1.09
N HIS A 131 4.62 -8.90 -2.06
CA HIS A 131 4.73 -10.34 -1.81
C HIS A 131 5.49 -11.08 -2.91
N ALA A 132 5.87 -12.35 -2.66
CA ALA A 132 6.36 -13.25 -3.69
C ALA A 132 5.17 -14.01 -4.31
N SER A 133 4.76 -13.61 -5.51
CA SER A 133 3.69 -14.23 -6.29
C SER A 133 4.19 -15.47 -7.03
N VAL A 134 3.40 -16.56 -7.03
CA VAL A 134 3.73 -17.77 -7.79
C VAL A 134 3.85 -17.51 -9.29
N SER A 135 3.04 -16.61 -9.83
CA SER A 135 3.00 -16.32 -11.27
C SER A 135 3.85 -15.15 -11.74
N GLN A 136 4.18 -14.21 -10.83
CA GLN A 136 4.85 -12.94 -11.20
C GLN A 136 6.18 -12.73 -10.46
N GLY A 137 6.56 -13.64 -9.55
CA GLY A 137 7.68 -13.42 -8.65
C GLY A 137 7.38 -12.32 -7.64
N VAL A 138 8.41 -11.67 -7.10
CA VAL A 138 8.24 -10.57 -6.16
C VAL A 138 7.60 -9.38 -6.86
N THR A 139 6.44 -8.95 -6.34
CA THR A 139 5.59 -7.93 -6.96
C THR A 139 4.74 -7.18 -5.93
N ARG A 140 4.06 -6.14 -6.38
CA ARG A 140 3.06 -5.36 -5.63
C ARG A 140 1.68 -5.62 -6.22
N SER A 141 0.72 -6.03 -5.40
CA SER A 141 -0.64 -6.37 -5.80
C SER A 141 -1.68 -5.55 -5.06
N SER A 142 -2.86 -5.34 -5.68
CA SER A 142 -3.95 -4.59 -5.06
C SER A 142 -4.85 -5.52 -4.25
N MET A 143 -5.02 -5.24 -2.96
CA MET A 143 -5.99 -5.90 -2.09
C MET A 143 -7.44 -5.61 -2.50
N ASN A 144 -7.67 -4.56 -3.31
CA ASN A 144 -8.99 -4.19 -3.81
C ASN A 144 -9.48 -5.07 -4.95
N SER A 145 -8.62 -5.90 -5.56
CA SER A 145 -9.05 -6.85 -6.58
C SER A 145 -10.01 -7.89 -5.99
N PRO A 146 -11.00 -8.39 -6.75
CA PRO A 146 -11.94 -9.41 -6.27
C PRO A 146 -11.24 -10.66 -5.74
N TYR A 147 -10.15 -11.07 -6.40
CA TYR A 147 -9.35 -12.23 -6.01
C TYR A 147 -8.76 -12.08 -4.61
N TRP A 148 -8.03 -10.98 -4.35
CA TRP A 148 -7.38 -10.76 -3.06
C TRP A 148 -8.36 -10.42 -1.95
N LYS A 149 -9.47 -9.72 -2.24
CA LYS A 149 -10.56 -9.50 -1.27
C LYS A 149 -11.14 -10.81 -0.76
N LYS A 150 -11.41 -11.75 -1.67
CA LYS A 150 -11.96 -13.07 -1.30
C LYS A 150 -10.96 -13.92 -0.53
N ALA A 151 -9.68 -13.82 -0.86
CA ALA A 151 -8.61 -14.63 -0.25
C ALA A 151 -8.16 -14.12 1.13
N PHE A 152 -8.41 -12.85 1.47
CA PHE A 152 -7.94 -12.21 2.71
C PHE A 152 -8.48 -12.91 3.96
N ILE A 153 -7.59 -13.18 4.93
CA ILE A 153 -7.94 -13.84 6.21
C ILE A 153 -7.80 -12.87 7.37
N THR A 154 -6.63 -12.27 7.52
CA THR A 154 -6.27 -11.46 8.69
C THR A 154 -5.03 -10.62 8.41
N ALA A 155 -4.74 -9.69 9.34
CA ALA A 155 -3.48 -8.96 9.35
C ALA A 155 -2.84 -8.96 10.75
N ARG A 156 -1.51 -8.79 10.77
CA ARG A 156 -0.69 -8.78 11.99
C ARG A 156 0.30 -7.61 11.98
N ARG A 157 0.37 -6.88 13.07
CA ARG A 157 1.39 -5.85 13.30
C ARG A 157 2.49 -6.36 14.20
N LEU A 158 3.71 -6.33 13.70
CA LEU A 158 4.89 -6.72 14.47
C LEU A 158 5.42 -5.49 15.24
N PRO A 159 5.49 -5.53 16.58
CA PRO A 159 5.82 -4.35 17.39
C PRO A 159 7.24 -3.81 17.14
N ARG A 160 8.15 -4.62 16.60
CA ARG A 160 9.53 -4.23 16.32
C ARG A 160 9.68 -3.36 15.07
N ILE A 161 8.81 -3.47 14.08
CA ILE A 161 8.86 -2.63 12.87
C ILE A 161 8.61 -1.16 13.24
N SER A 162 7.60 -0.87 14.03
CA SER A 162 7.29 0.49 14.48
C SER A 162 8.34 1.06 15.46
N LYS A 163 8.95 0.20 16.31
CA LYS A 163 9.98 0.63 17.27
C LYS A 163 11.34 0.90 16.63
N ALA A 164 11.73 0.15 15.60
CA ALA A 164 13.03 0.32 14.93
C ALA A 164 13.22 1.75 14.39
N PHE A 165 12.15 2.35 13.87
CA PHE A 165 12.20 3.70 13.33
C PHE A 165 11.97 4.80 14.37
N SER A 166 11.19 4.55 15.42
CA SER A 166 11.02 5.48 16.54
C SER A 166 12.33 5.76 17.31
N LEU A 167 13.28 4.82 17.31
CA LEU A 167 14.59 4.98 17.94
C LEU A 167 15.60 5.69 17.00
N ALA A 168 15.52 5.45 15.68
CA ALA A 168 16.37 6.11 14.71
C ALA A 168 16.11 7.61 14.62
N GLY A 169 14.82 8.04 14.69
CA GLY A 169 14.44 9.46 14.66
C GLY A 169 14.87 10.28 15.87
N LYS A 170 15.16 9.64 17.01
CA LYS A 170 15.62 10.33 18.22
C LYS A 170 17.12 10.61 18.23
N ASN A 171 17.90 9.94 17.41
CA ASN A 171 19.36 10.10 17.37
C ASN A 171 19.85 11.14 16.34
N THR A 172 18.95 11.76 15.57
CA THR A 172 19.34 12.73 14.52
C THR A 172 19.29 14.19 14.99
N THR A 173 18.92 14.46 16.26
CA THR A 173 18.79 15.83 16.77
C THR A 173 19.83 16.14 17.85
N THR A 174 21.13 15.89 17.62
CA THR A 174 22.17 16.53 18.42
C THR A 174 23.50 16.47 17.66
N GLN A 175 23.68 17.37 16.71
CA GLN A 175 25.03 17.90 16.43
C GLN A 175 25.03 19.37 16.78
N PRO A 176 25.84 19.80 17.74
CA PRO A 176 26.09 21.23 17.95
C PRO A 176 27.00 21.72 16.82
N GLU A 177 26.48 22.67 16.08
CA GLU A 177 27.23 23.52 15.17
C GLU A 177 28.40 24.13 15.91
N LYS A 178 29.64 23.70 15.62
CA LYS A 178 30.83 24.39 15.99
C LYS A 178 31.12 25.44 14.94
N SER A 179 30.76 26.69 15.27
CA SER A 179 31.31 27.88 14.60
C SER A 179 32.79 28.02 14.92
N CYS A 180 33.59 28.18 13.86
CA CYS A 180 34.80 28.99 13.87
C CYS A 180 34.59 30.15 12.94
#